data_23cae1454cbaf3bf3803bc6636490fcb
#
_entry.id   23cae1454cbaf3bf3803bc6636490fcb
#
_cell.length_a   1.000
_cell.length_b   1.000
_cell.length_c   1.000
_cell.angle_alpha   90.00
_cell.angle_beta   90.00
_cell.angle_gamma   90.00
#
_symmetry.space_group_name_H-M   'P 1'
#
loop_
_entity.id
_entity.type
_entity.pdbx_description
1 polymer ?
#
loop_
_entity_poly.entity_id
_entity_poly.type
_entity_poly.pdbx_seq_one_letter_code
_entity_poly.pdbx_strand_id
1 'polypeptide(L)'
;MKRKSGPVIRSAGQGFLGSDGAAAVEFAITVPVLVVLVLGVADYGFLMGSSASLEGATRAGAEVGKANPSVTAAQLTTLNLFPSGVTPTVTSVCTCVDNTWPNGAACPPGPLATPCSGKTNPFISGAPVDPRVFEYVQVAATQSVSPIVSYGTFSSAKSLNVSTTVRTQ
;
A
#
# COMPACT_ATOMS: atom_id res chain seq x y z
N MET A 1 -8.92 -24.40 90.20
CA MET A 1 -9.86 -24.08 89.14
C MET A 1 -9.10 -23.65 87.91
N LYS A 2 -8.97 -24.54 86.88
CA LYS A 2 -8.30 -24.25 85.63
C LYS A 2 -9.34 -23.84 84.58
N ARG A 3 -9.31 -22.58 84.09
CA ARG A 3 -10.14 -22.13 82.99
C ARG A 3 -9.52 -22.64 81.66
N LYS A 4 -10.26 -23.47 80.93
CA LYS A 4 -9.98 -23.85 79.56
C LYS A 4 -10.32 -22.67 78.63
N SER A 5 -9.36 -22.05 77.99
CA SER A 5 -9.56 -21.15 76.87
C SER A 5 -9.85 -21.98 75.62
N GLY A 6 -11.08 -21.88 75.09
CA GLY A 6 -11.44 -22.48 73.78
C GLY A 6 -10.78 -21.77 72.60
N PRO A 7 -10.58 -22.47 71.47
CA PRO A 7 -10.02 -21.87 70.27
C PRO A 7 -11.00 -20.88 69.64
N VAL A 8 -10.55 -19.65 69.40
CA VAL A 8 -11.28 -18.66 68.62
C VAL A 8 -11.12 -19.04 67.15
N ILE A 9 -12.18 -19.62 66.60
CA ILE A 9 -12.28 -19.83 65.14
C ILE A 9 -12.46 -18.44 64.51
N ARG A 10 -11.37 -17.89 63.95
CA ARG A 10 -11.46 -16.71 63.10
C ARG A 10 -12.11 -17.11 61.77
N SER A 11 -13.31 -16.64 61.55
CA SER A 11 -14.04 -16.75 60.29
C SER A 11 -13.25 -16.03 59.19
N ALA A 12 -12.54 -16.79 58.37
CA ALA A 12 -11.83 -16.32 57.19
C ALA A 12 -12.79 -16.25 55.98
N GLY A 13 -13.83 -15.43 56.08
CA GLY A 13 -14.90 -15.46 55.09
C GLY A 13 -15.47 -14.11 54.65
N GLN A 14 -14.80 -12.99 54.91
CA GLN A 14 -15.34 -11.66 54.55
C GLN A 14 -14.32 -10.74 53.86
N GLY A 15 -13.58 -11.25 52.90
CA GLY A 15 -12.59 -10.46 52.15
C GLY A 15 -12.80 -10.35 50.64
N PHE A 16 -13.86 -10.91 50.06
CA PHE A 16 -14.03 -10.99 48.62
C PHE A 16 -15.08 -10.05 48.01
N LEU A 17 -15.71 -9.17 48.81
CA LEU A 17 -16.67 -8.16 48.33
C LEU A 17 -16.15 -6.73 48.56
N GLY A 18 -14.84 -6.53 48.60
CA GLY A 18 -14.21 -5.23 48.61
C GLY A 18 -14.19 -4.62 47.22
N SER A 19 -14.04 -3.31 47.13
CA SER A 19 -13.87 -2.51 45.89
C SER A 19 -12.85 -3.06 44.89
N ASP A 20 -11.92 -3.89 45.35
CA ASP A 20 -10.90 -4.56 44.53
C ASP A 20 -11.50 -5.55 43.50
N GLY A 21 -12.61 -6.20 43.84
CA GLY A 21 -13.32 -7.10 42.93
C GLY A 21 -14.05 -6.34 41.77
N ALA A 22 -14.58 -5.16 42.06
CA ALA A 22 -15.25 -4.35 41.05
C ALA A 22 -14.25 -3.84 39.96
N ALA A 23 -13.09 -3.38 40.41
CA ALA A 23 -12.02 -2.95 39.49
C ALA A 23 -11.51 -4.09 38.58
N ALA A 24 -11.42 -5.31 39.10
CA ALA A 24 -11.02 -6.47 38.30
C ALA A 24 -12.04 -6.83 37.22
N VAL A 25 -13.34 -6.70 37.49
CA VAL A 25 -14.41 -6.94 36.50
C VAL A 25 -14.41 -5.85 35.44
N GLU A 26 -14.25 -4.60 35.83
CA GLU A 26 -14.14 -3.47 34.88
C GLU A 26 -12.94 -3.63 33.95
N PHE A 27 -11.79 -4.00 34.49
CA PHE A 27 -10.58 -4.29 33.70
C PHE A 27 -10.80 -5.48 32.75
N ALA A 28 -11.45 -6.56 33.22
CA ALA A 28 -11.72 -7.74 32.39
C ALA A 28 -12.62 -7.42 31.17
N ILE A 29 -13.51 -6.46 31.28
CA ILE A 29 -14.35 -6.01 30.14
C ILE A 29 -13.61 -5.03 29.25
N THR A 30 -12.78 -4.16 29.79
CA THR A 30 -12.06 -3.11 29.04
C THR A 30 -10.91 -3.68 28.22
N VAL A 31 -10.16 -4.66 28.74
CA VAL A 31 -8.99 -5.25 28.08
C VAL A 31 -9.30 -5.83 26.70
N PRO A 32 -10.37 -6.65 26.50
CA PRO A 32 -10.67 -7.18 25.16
C PRO A 32 -10.91 -6.09 24.11
N VAL A 33 -11.59 -5.01 24.49
CA VAL A 33 -11.84 -3.87 23.59
C VAL A 33 -10.52 -3.17 23.24
N LEU A 34 -9.67 -2.95 24.23
CA LEU A 34 -8.36 -2.32 24.02
C LEU A 34 -7.47 -3.18 23.13
N VAL A 35 -7.45 -4.49 23.32
CA VAL A 35 -6.68 -5.44 22.48
C VAL A 35 -7.16 -5.36 21.02
N VAL A 36 -8.46 -5.37 20.76
CA VAL A 36 -9.01 -5.25 19.41
C VAL A 36 -8.59 -3.93 18.75
N LEU A 37 -8.64 -2.81 19.48
CA LEU A 37 -8.21 -1.52 18.98
C LEU A 37 -6.71 -1.51 18.62
N VAL A 38 -5.86 -2.04 19.49
CA VAL A 38 -4.40 -2.11 19.26
C VAL A 38 -4.10 -2.96 18.03
N LEU A 39 -4.74 -4.12 17.90
CA LEU A 39 -4.56 -4.99 16.74
C LEU A 39 -5.04 -4.31 15.43
N GLY A 40 -6.17 -3.60 15.47
CA GLY A 40 -6.66 -2.85 14.31
C GLY A 40 -5.70 -1.74 13.88
N VAL A 41 -5.11 -1.01 14.83
CA VAL A 41 -4.09 0.01 14.53
C VAL A 41 -2.81 -0.63 13.95
N ALA A 42 -2.40 -1.78 14.49
CA ALA A 42 -1.24 -2.51 14.00
C ALA A 42 -1.44 -2.99 12.55
N ASP A 43 -2.59 -3.58 12.23
CA ASP A 43 -2.92 -4.04 10.87
C ASP A 43 -2.96 -2.86 9.89
N TYR A 44 -3.57 -1.75 10.28
CA TYR A 44 -3.61 -0.54 9.45
C TYR A 44 -2.21 0.04 9.21
N GLY A 45 -1.38 0.10 10.26
CA GLY A 45 0.01 0.55 10.17
C GLY A 45 0.84 -0.32 9.22
N PHE A 46 0.65 -1.63 9.26
CA PHE A 46 1.32 -2.57 8.35
C PHE A 46 0.88 -2.35 6.90
N LEU A 47 -0.42 -2.16 6.65
CA LEU A 47 -0.95 -1.86 5.33
C LEU A 47 -0.38 -0.56 4.75
N MET A 48 -0.32 0.51 5.56
CA MET A 48 0.26 1.79 5.17
C MET A 48 1.76 1.69 4.89
N GLY A 49 2.51 0.97 5.72
CA GLY A 49 3.92 0.71 5.49
C GLY A 49 4.18 -0.03 4.19
N SER A 50 3.38 -1.05 3.89
CA SER A 50 3.46 -1.81 2.64
C SER A 50 3.15 -0.95 1.41
N SER A 51 2.14 -0.08 1.48
CA SER A 51 1.80 0.84 0.38
C SER A 51 2.91 1.86 0.14
N ALA A 52 3.48 2.45 1.19
CA ALA A 52 4.58 3.40 1.07
C ALA A 52 5.85 2.75 0.49
N SER A 53 6.14 1.52 0.89
CA SER A 53 7.26 0.74 0.33
C SER A 53 7.06 0.46 -1.16
N LEU A 54 5.84 0.07 -1.57
CA LEU A 54 5.51 -0.20 -2.96
C LEU A 54 5.57 1.08 -3.82
N GLU A 55 5.11 2.22 -3.30
CA GLU A 55 5.26 3.52 -3.96
C GLU A 55 6.73 3.91 -4.14
N GLY A 56 7.54 3.74 -3.12
CA GLY A 56 8.98 3.99 -3.18
C GLY A 56 9.65 3.14 -4.26
N ALA A 57 9.31 1.85 -4.30
CA ALA A 57 9.82 0.91 -5.29
C ALA A 57 9.41 1.28 -6.73
N THR A 58 8.14 1.63 -6.96
CA THR A 58 7.67 2.05 -8.31
C THR A 58 8.32 3.35 -8.77
N ARG A 59 8.53 4.31 -7.87
CA ARG A 59 9.26 5.55 -8.19
C ARG A 59 10.71 5.26 -8.55
N ALA A 60 11.41 4.43 -7.77
CA ALA A 60 12.78 4.02 -8.07
C ALA A 60 12.86 3.27 -9.41
N GLY A 61 11.91 2.38 -9.69
CA GLY A 61 11.80 1.69 -10.97
C GLY A 61 11.56 2.64 -12.14
N ALA A 62 10.74 3.67 -11.95
CA ALA A 62 10.47 4.69 -12.94
C ALA A 62 11.71 5.56 -13.25
N GLU A 63 12.53 5.89 -12.25
CA GLU A 63 13.80 6.58 -12.47
C GLU A 63 14.80 5.73 -13.28
N VAL A 64 14.85 4.41 -13.05
CA VAL A 64 15.61 3.49 -13.90
C VAL A 64 15.06 3.48 -15.33
N GLY A 65 13.74 3.47 -15.50
CA GLY A 65 13.07 3.56 -16.78
C GLY A 65 13.35 4.87 -17.52
N LYS A 66 13.48 5.98 -16.79
CA LYS A 66 13.87 7.27 -17.36
C LYS A 66 15.29 7.24 -17.94
N ALA A 67 16.22 6.57 -17.24
CA ALA A 67 17.60 6.41 -17.70
C ALA A 67 17.72 5.39 -18.84
N ASN A 68 16.86 4.38 -18.87
CA ASN A 68 16.83 3.32 -19.88
C ASN A 68 15.37 3.01 -20.27
N PRO A 69 14.83 3.64 -21.33
CA PRO A 69 13.44 3.40 -21.75
C PRO A 69 13.13 1.95 -22.16
N SER A 70 14.16 1.16 -22.47
CA SER A 70 14.02 -0.27 -22.82
C SER A 70 14.09 -1.21 -21.61
N VAL A 71 14.07 -0.67 -20.38
CA VAL A 71 14.11 -1.48 -19.17
C VAL A 71 12.93 -2.44 -19.10
N THR A 72 13.19 -3.67 -18.73
CA THR A 72 12.18 -4.73 -18.56
C THR A 72 11.84 -4.97 -17.10
N ALA A 73 10.67 -5.55 -16.85
CA ALA A 73 10.26 -5.94 -15.50
C ALA A 73 11.30 -6.90 -14.84
N ALA A 74 11.90 -7.81 -15.62
CA ALA A 74 12.93 -8.71 -15.14
C ALA A 74 14.20 -7.96 -14.67
N GLN A 75 14.60 -6.91 -15.37
CA GLN A 75 15.74 -6.08 -14.96
C GLN A 75 15.44 -5.33 -13.66
N LEU A 76 14.23 -4.80 -13.48
CA LEU A 76 13.83 -4.13 -12.24
C LEU A 76 13.81 -5.11 -11.04
N THR A 77 13.41 -6.36 -11.26
CA THR A 77 13.45 -7.37 -10.19
C THR A 77 14.87 -7.75 -9.81
N THR A 78 15.81 -7.84 -10.79
CA THR A 78 17.24 -8.12 -10.50
C THR A 78 17.92 -7.02 -9.69
N LEU A 79 17.43 -5.78 -9.78
CA LEU A 79 17.94 -4.67 -8.99
C LEU A 79 17.41 -4.67 -7.53
N ASN A 80 16.60 -5.64 -7.15
CA ASN A 80 15.99 -5.76 -5.82
C ASN A 80 15.26 -4.48 -5.36
N LEU A 81 14.68 -3.72 -6.29
CA LEU A 81 13.95 -2.49 -5.98
C LEU A 81 12.59 -2.77 -5.35
N PHE A 82 12.01 -3.95 -5.64
CA PHE A 82 10.69 -4.34 -5.19
C PHE A 82 10.75 -5.33 -4.03
N PRO A 83 9.78 -5.28 -3.11
CA PRO A 83 9.64 -6.28 -2.07
C PRO A 83 9.55 -7.71 -2.66
N SER A 84 9.99 -8.71 -1.91
CA SER A 84 9.91 -10.10 -2.32
C SER A 84 8.47 -10.52 -2.65
N GLY A 85 8.29 -11.20 -3.79
CA GLY A 85 6.97 -11.64 -4.26
C GLY A 85 6.17 -10.59 -5.04
N VAL A 86 6.72 -9.40 -5.27
CA VAL A 86 6.13 -8.36 -6.12
C VAL A 86 6.76 -8.41 -7.51
N THR A 87 5.93 -8.58 -8.53
CA THR A 87 6.36 -8.47 -9.93
C THR A 87 5.91 -7.13 -10.50
N PRO A 88 6.86 -6.23 -10.85
CA PRO A 88 6.52 -5.01 -11.54
C PRO A 88 6.10 -5.28 -12.99
N THR A 89 5.26 -4.43 -13.54
CA THR A 89 5.00 -4.34 -14.98
C THR A 89 5.57 -3.04 -15.51
N VAL A 90 6.26 -3.10 -16.64
CA VAL A 90 6.83 -1.92 -17.29
C VAL A 90 6.17 -1.79 -18.66
N THR A 91 5.59 -0.63 -18.92
CA THR A 91 4.99 -0.31 -20.21
C THR A 91 5.50 1.04 -20.69
N SER A 92 5.92 1.11 -21.93
CA SER A 92 6.18 2.39 -22.59
C SER A 92 4.88 2.92 -23.18
N VAL A 93 4.57 4.18 -22.87
CA VAL A 93 3.35 4.87 -23.28
C VAL A 93 3.74 6.13 -24.03
N CYS A 94 3.14 6.34 -25.18
CA CYS A 94 3.37 7.54 -25.98
C CYS A 94 2.15 8.48 -25.90
N THR A 95 2.42 9.78 -25.95
CA THR A 95 1.37 10.79 -26.07
C THR A 95 1.84 11.94 -26.96
N CYS A 96 0.90 12.57 -27.65
CA CYS A 96 1.15 13.80 -28.38
C CYS A 96 1.15 15.01 -27.41
N VAL A 97 1.76 16.12 -27.81
CA VAL A 97 1.82 17.37 -27.03
C VAL A 97 0.43 17.87 -26.62
N ASP A 98 -0.57 17.61 -27.44
CA ASP A 98 -1.97 18.02 -27.22
C ASP A 98 -2.79 17.05 -26.36
N ASN A 99 -2.14 16.02 -25.82
CA ASN A 99 -2.78 14.96 -25.02
C ASN A 99 -3.91 14.20 -25.76
N THR A 100 -3.96 14.28 -27.08
CA THR A 100 -5.01 13.64 -27.92
C THR A 100 -4.73 12.17 -28.21
N TRP A 101 -3.54 11.67 -27.86
CA TRP A 101 -3.26 10.24 -27.92
C TRP A 101 -4.08 9.53 -26.82
N PRO A 102 -4.70 8.42 -27.13
CA PRO A 102 -5.45 7.69 -26.11
C PRO A 102 -4.49 7.35 -24.95
N ASN A 103 -4.78 7.89 -23.77
CA ASN A 103 -4.00 7.68 -22.55
C ASN A 103 -3.76 6.19 -22.32
N GLY A 104 -2.50 5.77 -22.26
CA GLY A 104 -2.12 4.39 -22.00
C GLY A 104 -1.94 3.51 -23.25
N ALA A 105 -2.01 4.05 -24.46
CA ALA A 105 -1.65 3.28 -25.65
C ALA A 105 -0.14 3.03 -25.70
N ALA A 106 0.25 1.78 -25.97
CA ALA A 106 1.64 1.41 -26.17
C ALA A 106 2.25 2.22 -27.34
N CYS A 107 3.53 2.56 -27.21
CA CYS A 107 4.27 3.19 -28.31
C CYS A 107 4.28 2.27 -29.53
N PRO A 108 4.02 2.79 -30.74
CA PRO A 108 4.17 1.99 -31.94
C PRO A 108 5.63 1.56 -32.12
N PRO A 109 5.89 0.33 -32.55
CA PRO A 109 7.25 -0.14 -32.82
C PRO A 109 7.82 0.62 -34.04
N GLY A 110 9.01 1.19 -33.87
CA GLY A 110 9.75 1.86 -34.92
C GLY A 110 10.06 3.34 -34.62
N PRO A 111 10.83 4.01 -35.50
CA PRO A 111 11.06 5.43 -35.32
C PRO A 111 9.71 6.16 -35.33
N LEU A 112 9.50 6.99 -34.33
CA LEU A 112 8.24 7.73 -34.05
C LEU A 112 7.93 8.74 -35.16
N ALA A 113 7.79 8.23 -36.40
CA ALA A 113 7.40 9.03 -37.56
C ALA A 113 5.88 9.27 -37.47
N THR A 114 5.54 10.41 -36.89
CA THR A 114 4.33 11.17 -37.20
C THR A 114 2.93 10.63 -36.80
N PRO A 115 2.71 9.90 -35.69
CA PRO A 115 1.33 9.64 -35.28
C PRO A 115 0.59 10.92 -34.85
N CYS A 116 1.34 12.00 -34.57
CA CYS A 116 0.76 13.28 -34.16
C CYS A 116 0.61 14.28 -35.32
N SER A 117 1.02 13.90 -36.53
CA SER A 117 0.87 14.79 -37.71
C SER A 117 -0.59 14.90 -38.15
N GLY A 118 -1.00 16.11 -38.54
CA GLY A 118 -2.36 16.38 -39.02
C GLY A 118 -3.39 16.71 -37.94
N LYS A 119 -2.96 16.80 -36.67
CA LYS A 119 -3.81 17.30 -35.59
C LYS A 119 -3.66 18.80 -35.40
N THR A 120 -4.73 19.47 -35.03
CA THR A 120 -4.74 20.91 -34.73
C THR A 120 -4.57 21.12 -33.22
N ASN A 121 -3.78 22.11 -32.86
CA ASN A 121 -3.56 22.47 -31.46
C ASN A 121 -4.88 22.98 -30.85
N PRO A 122 -5.39 22.37 -29.78
CA PRO A 122 -6.64 22.79 -29.16
C PRO A 122 -6.55 24.17 -28.47
N PHE A 123 -5.32 24.64 -28.18
CA PHE A 123 -5.08 25.92 -27.51
C PHE A 123 -4.77 27.08 -28.44
N ILE A 124 -4.36 26.78 -29.69
CA ILE A 124 -4.03 27.80 -30.69
C ILE A 124 -4.76 27.46 -32.00
N SER A 125 -5.84 28.16 -32.28
CA SER A 125 -6.67 27.94 -33.45
C SER A 125 -5.85 28.06 -34.75
N GLY A 126 -5.81 26.97 -35.54
CA GLY A 126 -5.12 26.92 -36.83
C GLY A 126 -3.63 26.64 -36.80
N ALA A 127 -3.01 26.52 -35.61
CA ALA A 127 -1.60 26.11 -35.57
C ALA A 127 -1.48 24.58 -35.70
N PRO A 128 -0.49 24.09 -36.47
CA PRO A 128 -0.19 22.66 -36.48
C PRO A 128 0.30 22.23 -35.11
N VAL A 129 -0.12 21.04 -34.66
CA VAL A 129 0.41 20.42 -33.44
C VAL A 129 1.89 20.14 -33.67
N ASP A 130 2.70 20.40 -32.67
CA ASP A 130 4.09 19.96 -32.64
C ASP A 130 4.11 18.42 -32.87
N PRO A 131 4.75 17.95 -33.96
CA PRO A 131 4.75 16.52 -34.28
C PRO A 131 5.54 15.68 -33.30
N ARG A 132 6.11 16.29 -32.25
CA ARG A 132 6.87 15.57 -31.24
C ARG A 132 5.96 14.66 -30.42
N VAL A 133 6.40 13.43 -30.33
CA VAL A 133 5.81 12.42 -29.46
C VAL A 133 6.58 12.40 -28.16
N PHE A 134 5.89 12.47 -27.06
CA PHE A 134 6.49 12.26 -25.76
C PHE A 134 6.37 10.79 -25.38
N GLU A 135 7.48 10.21 -25.03
CA GLU A 135 7.55 8.86 -24.50
C GLU A 135 7.57 8.91 -22.97
N TYR A 136 6.75 8.06 -22.39
CA TYR A 136 6.66 7.86 -20.94
C TYR A 136 6.89 6.39 -20.64
N VAL A 137 7.61 6.13 -19.56
CA VAL A 137 7.68 4.79 -18.96
C VAL A 137 6.74 4.77 -17.77
N GLN A 138 5.82 3.84 -17.80
CA GLN A 138 4.93 3.55 -16.68
C GLN A 138 5.41 2.26 -16.00
N VAL A 139 5.71 2.34 -14.71
CA VAL A 139 6.01 1.20 -13.85
C VAL A 139 4.83 1.02 -12.92
N ALA A 140 4.20 -0.14 -12.98
CA ALA A 140 3.11 -0.51 -12.10
C ALA A 140 3.49 -1.78 -11.33
N ALA A 141 3.04 -1.88 -10.09
CA ALA A 141 3.26 -3.05 -9.25
C ALA A 141 2.00 -3.35 -8.44
N THR A 142 1.76 -4.63 -8.23
CA THR A 142 0.65 -5.14 -7.43
C THR A 142 1.19 -6.02 -6.32
N GLN A 143 0.72 -5.78 -5.10
CA GLN A 143 1.05 -6.58 -3.93
C GLN A 143 -0.22 -6.96 -3.19
N SER A 144 -0.35 -8.23 -2.79
CA SER A 144 -1.38 -8.68 -1.87
C SER A 144 -0.85 -8.64 -0.45
N VAL A 145 -1.56 -7.93 0.42
CA VAL A 145 -1.22 -7.83 1.85
C VAL A 145 -2.32 -8.53 2.64
N SER A 146 -1.92 -9.52 3.44
CA SER A 146 -2.83 -10.21 4.35
C SER A 146 -2.82 -9.52 5.72
N PRO A 147 -3.97 -9.34 6.39
CA PRO A 147 -4.00 -8.82 7.74
C PRO A 147 -3.30 -9.78 8.70
N ILE A 148 -2.70 -9.24 9.76
CA ILE A 148 -2.03 -10.01 10.82
C ILE A 148 -3.06 -10.82 11.60
N VAL A 149 -4.24 -10.24 11.76
CA VAL A 149 -5.33 -10.89 12.47
C VAL A 149 -6.52 -11.10 11.55
N SER A 150 -6.93 -12.35 11.40
CA SER A 150 -8.11 -12.70 10.62
C SER A 150 -9.35 -12.76 11.52
N TYR A 151 -10.23 -11.78 11.36
CA TYR A 151 -11.54 -11.74 12.01
C TYR A 151 -12.65 -12.13 11.04
N GLY A 152 -12.96 -13.39 10.91
CA GLY A 152 -14.08 -13.87 10.11
C GLY A 152 -14.09 -13.32 8.68
N THR A 153 -15.10 -12.53 8.31
CA THR A 153 -15.25 -11.94 6.98
C THR A 153 -14.26 -10.81 6.64
N PHE A 154 -13.54 -10.26 7.62
CA PHE A 154 -12.52 -9.21 7.44
C PHE A 154 -11.12 -9.75 7.14
N SER A 155 -10.97 -11.05 6.96
CA SER A 155 -9.67 -11.71 6.76
C SER A 155 -9.21 -11.76 5.29
N SER A 156 -9.88 -11.08 4.37
CA SER A 156 -9.49 -11.10 2.96
C SER A 156 -8.23 -10.27 2.71
N ALA A 157 -7.27 -10.88 2.01
CA ALA A 157 -6.08 -10.17 1.55
C ALA A 157 -6.48 -8.93 0.72
N LYS A 158 -5.83 -7.81 1.00
CA LYS A 158 -6.03 -6.55 0.29
C LYS A 158 -5.02 -6.45 -0.85
N SER A 159 -5.49 -6.19 -2.05
CA SER A 159 -4.61 -5.92 -3.20
C SER A 159 -4.25 -4.44 -3.23
N LEU A 160 -2.95 -4.15 -3.13
CA LEU A 160 -2.38 -2.82 -3.32
C LEU A 160 -1.91 -2.71 -4.77
N ASN A 161 -2.38 -1.69 -5.48
CA ASN A 161 -1.98 -1.39 -6.85
C ASN A 161 -1.38 0.01 -6.86
N VAL A 162 -0.15 0.12 -7.31
CA VAL A 162 0.56 1.39 -7.43
C VAL A 162 1.16 1.50 -8.82
N SER A 163 1.06 2.67 -9.43
CA SER A 163 1.70 2.96 -10.71
C SER A 163 2.35 4.34 -10.69
N THR A 164 3.52 4.43 -11.29
CA THR A 164 4.25 5.69 -11.47
C THR A 164 4.62 5.84 -12.92
N THR A 165 4.37 7.02 -13.48
CA THR A 165 4.68 7.35 -14.88
C THR A 165 5.72 8.46 -14.92
N VAL A 166 6.77 8.26 -15.67
CA VAL A 166 7.87 9.21 -15.84
C VAL A 166 8.10 9.46 -17.32
N ARG A 167 8.30 10.73 -17.68
CA ARG A 167 8.67 11.12 -19.05
C ARG A 167 10.15 10.81 -19.29
N THR A 168 10.47 10.16 -20.40
CA THR A 168 11.83 9.79 -20.78
C THR A 168 12.48 10.81 -21.73
N GLN A 169 11.69 11.49 -22.54
CA GLN A 169 12.11 12.53 -23.50
C GLN A 169 11.07 13.65 -23.59
#